data_63a2abc07fd34c112967917361362fd2
#
_entry.id   63a2abc07fd34c112967917361362fd2
#
_cell.length_a   1.000
_cell.length_b   1.000
_cell.length_c   1.000
_cell.angle_alpha   90.00
_cell.angle_beta   90.00
_cell.angle_gamma   90.00
#
_symmetry.space_group_name_H-M   'P 1'
#
loop_
_entity.id
_entity.type
_entity.pdbx_description
1 polymer ?
#
loop_
_entity_poly.entity_id
_entity_poly.type
_entity_poly.pdbx_seq_one_letter_code
_entity_poly.pdbx_strand_id
1 'polypeptide(L)' 'KQNQKTLENIEKIREYLSKNNISKTSDIAEYIGLSLPRTRAILKEIPDVSPIGNNSNRKWTLQK' A
#
# COMPACT_ATOMS: atom_id res chain seq x y z
N LYS A 1 -7.20 3.85 16.52
CA LYS A 1 -8.49 3.61 15.93
C LYS A 1 -8.54 4.02 14.48
N GLN A 2 -8.87 3.10 13.62
CA GLN A 2 -8.93 3.38 12.19
C GLN A 2 -10.31 3.86 11.81
N ASN A 3 -10.36 4.87 10.96
CA ASN A 3 -11.64 5.34 10.47
C ASN A 3 -12.03 4.57 9.21
N GLN A 4 -13.24 4.81 8.75
CA GLN A 4 -13.78 4.07 7.61
C GLN A 4 -12.98 4.29 6.34
N LYS A 5 -12.48 5.49 6.14
CA LYS A 5 -11.69 5.78 4.95
C LYS A 5 -10.39 4.99 4.92
N THR A 6 -9.77 4.82 6.07
CA THR A 6 -8.56 4.04 6.16
C THR A 6 -8.83 2.58 5.78
N LEU A 7 -9.93 2.03 6.26
CA LEU A 7 -10.29 0.66 5.91
C LEU A 7 -10.56 0.50 4.41
N GLU A 8 -11.23 1.47 3.82
CA GLU A 8 -11.47 1.43 2.38
C GLU A 8 -10.17 1.47 1.59
N ASN A 9 -9.24 2.31 2.02
CA ASN A 9 -7.94 2.40 1.36
C ASN A 9 -7.17 1.09 1.49
N ILE A 10 -7.24 0.46 2.66
CA ILE A 10 -6.58 -0.82 2.86
C ILE A 10 -7.13 -1.87 1.90
N GLU A 11 -8.44 -1.91 1.73
CA GLU A 11 -9.05 -2.86 0.81
C GLU A 11 -8.64 -2.59 -0.63
N LYS A 12 -8.58 -1.32 -1.01
CA LYS A 12 -8.15 -0.96 -2.36
C LYS A 12 -6.70 -1.39 -2.61
N ILE A 13 -5.85 -1.18 -1.61
CA ILE A 13 -4.44 -1.55 -1.73
C ILE A 13 -4.31 -3.06 -1.87
N ARG A 14 -5.04 -3.82 -1.06
CA ARG A 14 -4.99 -5.27 -1.15
C ARG A 14 -5.44 -5.75 -2.52
N GLU A 15 -6.51 -5.17 -3.04
CA GLU A 15 -7.01 -5.56 -4.34
C GLU A 15 -5.98 -5.22 -5.43
N TYR A 16 -5.40 -4.04 -5.34
CA TYR A 16 -4.41 -3.60 -6.31
C TYR A 16 -3.21 -4.54 -6.33
N LEU A 17 -2.69 -4.88 -5.14
CA LEU A 17 -1.53 -5.75 -5.04
C LEU A 17 -1.87 -7.19 -5.41
N SER A 18 -3.09 -7.60 -5.19
CA SER A 18 -3.53 -8.94 -5.60
C SER A 18 -3.43 -9.11 -7.11
N LYS A 19 -3.71 -8.03 -7.85
CA LYS A 19 -3.66 -8.08 -9.30
C LYS A 19 -2.25 -7.83 -9.85
N ASN A 20 -1.48 -7.00 -9.17
CA ASN A 20 -0.19 -6.55 -9.70
C ASN A 20 1.01 -7.18 -9.00
N ASN A 21 0.79 -7.92 -7.93
CA ASN A 21 1.81 -8.59 -7.13
C ASN A 21 2.75 -7.62 -6.44
N ILE A 22 3.56 -6.89 -7.20
CA ILE A 22 4.54 -5.95 -6.66
C ILE A 22 4.25 -4.58 -7.26
N SER A 23 4.18 -3.55 -6.42
CA SER A 23 3.89 -2.19 -6.87
C SER A 23 4.70 -1.18 -6.08
N LYS A 24 5.02 -0.08 -6.74
CA LYS A 24 5.73 1.02 -6.10
C LYS A 24 4.79 1.81 -5.22
N THR A 25 5.37 2.47 -4.21
CA THR A 25 4.57 3.32 -3.33
C THR A 25 3.83 4.39 -4.14
N SER A 26 4.50 5.00 -5.12
CA SER A 26 3.87 6.05 -5.92
C SER A 26 2.69 5.52 -6.71
N ASP A 27 2.80 4.32 -7.25
CA ASP A 27 1.70 3.72 -8.01
C ASP A 27 0.49 3.49 -7.11
N ILE A 28 0.75 3.00 -5.90
CA ILE A 28 -0.31 2.75 -4.95
C ILE A 28 -0.94 4.08 -4.51
N ALA A 29 -0.10 5.08 -4.26
CA ALA A 29 -0.59 6.39 -3.85
C ALA A 29 -1.51 7.00 -4.90
N GLU A 30 -1.17 6.87 -6.17
CA GLU A 30 -2.02 7.35 -7.24
C GLU A 30 -3.34 6.60 -7.29
N TYR A 31 -3.26 5.30 -7.09
CA TYR A 31 -4.47 4.47 -7.15
C TYR A 31 -5.48 4.87 -6.08
N ILE A 32 -4.98 5.13 -4.86
CA ILE A 32 -5.88 5.48 -3.76
C ILE A 32 -6.07 6.98 -3.59
N GLY A 33 -5.31 7.79 -4.33
CA GLY A 33 -5.47 9.25 -4.31
C GLY A 33 -4.94 9.92 -3.07
N LEU A 34 -3.84 9.39 -2.50
CA LEU A 34 -3.24 9.96 -1.30
C LEU A 34 -1.79 10.33 -1.55
N SER A 35 -1.21 11.12 -0.64
CA SER A 35 0.19 11.50 -0.73
C SER A 35 1.10 10.30 -0.41
N LEU A 36 2.36 10.39 -0.79
CA LEU A 36 3.31 9.31 -0.54
C LEU A 36 3.47 9.00 0.95
N PRO A 37 3.71 10.01 1.82
CA PRO A 37 3.87 9.71 3.24
C PRO A 37 2.64 9.03 3.84
N ARG A 38 1.46 9.47 3.42
CA ARG A 38 0.22 8.90 3.94
C ARG A 38 0.05 7.46 3.46
N THR A 39 0.36 7.23 2.19
CA THR A 39 0.27 5.88 1.64
C THR A 39 1.22 4.93 2.35
N ARG A 40 2.45 5.38 2.63
CA ARG A 40 3.41 4.55 3.34
C ARG A 40 2.92 4.22 4.75
N ALA A 41 2.32 5.19 5.43
CA ALA A 41 1.79 4.96 6.77
C ALA A 41 0.72 3.88 6.76
N ILE A 42 -0.17 3.93 5.76
CA ILE A 42 -1.22 2.93 5.64
C ILE A 42 -0.63 1.57 5.31
N LEU A 43 0.33 1.53 4.40
CA LEU A 43 0.95 0.26 4.02
C LEU A 43 1.61 -0.43 5.19
N LYS A 44 2.23 0.35 6.08
CA LYS A 44 2.87 -0.23 7.26
C LYS A 44 1.86 -0.85 8.22
N GLU A 45 0.62 -0.39 8.19
CA GLU A 45 -0.40 -0.93 9.08
C GLU A 45 -1.05 -2.18 8.55
N ILE A 46 -0.82 -2.52 7.30
CA ILE A 46 -1.41 -3.72 6.70
C ILE A 46 -0.46 -4.90 6.95
N PRO A 47 -0.86 -5.87 7.77
CA PRO A 47 0.06 -6.97 8.10
C PRO A 47 0.37 -7.87 6.92
N ASP A 48 -0.50 -7.93 5.93
CA ASP A 48 -0.29 -8.79 4.77
C ASP A 48 0.60 -8.16 3.71
N VAL A 49 1.01 -6.92 3.90
CA VAL A 49 1.81 -6.20 2.92
C VAL A 49 3.21 -6.01 3.48
N SER A 50 4.20 -6.35 2.66
CA SER A 50 5.60 -6.24 3.08
C SER A 50 6.38 -5.36 2.11
N PRO A 51 7.35 -4.59 2.61
CA PRO A 51 8.19 -3.80 1.73
C PRO A 51 9.28 -4.65 1.09
N ILE A 52 9.62 -4.29 -0.14
CA ILE A 52 10.68 -4.96 -0.89
C ILE A 52 11.60 -3.89 -1.45
N GLY A 53 12.90 -4.12 -1.40
CA GLY A 53 13.87 -3.24 -2.02
C GLY A 53 14.41 -2.17 -1.10
N ASN A 54 15.19 -1.28 -1.68
CA ASN A 54 15.88 -0.24 -0.93
C ASN A 54 15.04 1.02 -0.80
N ASN A 55 15.60 1.98 -0.08
CA ASN A 55 14.86 3.20 0.27
C ASN A 55 14.28 3.92 -0.93
N SER A 56 15.08 4.13 -1.97
CA SER A 56 14.62 4.92 -3.11
C SER A 56 13.70 4.13 -4.03
N ASN A 57 13.84 2.81 -4.05
CA ASN A 57 13.08 1.95 -4.95
C ASN A 57 12.22 0.98 -4.20
N ARG A 58 11.71 1.40 -3.05
CA ARG A 58 10.90 0.52 -2.23
C ARG A 58 9.60 0.18 -2.94
N LYS A 59 9.33 -1.09 -2.98
CA LYS A 59 8.09 -1.61 -3.53
C LYS A 59 7.36 -2.38 -2.45
N TRP A 60 6.13 -2.71 -2.72
CA TRP A 60 5.31 -3.43 -1.76
C TRP A 60 4.69 -4.64 -2.41
N THR A 61 4.53 -5.71 -1.65
CA THR A 61 3.92 -6.93 -2.14
C THR A 61 2.91 -7.43 -1.13
N LEU A 62 1.89 -8.11 -1.63
CA LEU A 62 0.88 -8.71 -0.78
C LEU A 62 1.30 -10.14 -0.47
N GLN A 63 1.41 -10.45 0.80
CA GLN A 63 1.73 -11.81 1.25
C GLN A 63 0.45 -12.54 1.58
N LYS A 64 0.33 -13.73 1.05
CA LYS A 64 -0.84 -14.55 1.32
C LYS A 64 -0.58 -15.59 2.39
#